data_b8db6a2e12f1917193e96dc5eb7069b9
#
_entry.id   b8db6a2e12f1917193e96dc5eb7069b9
#
_cell.length_a   1.000
_cell.length_b   1.000
_cell.length_c   1.000
_cell.angle_alpha   90.00
_cell.angle_beta   90.00
_cell.angle_gamma   90.00
#
_symmetry.space_group_name_H-M   'P 1'
#
loop_
_entity.id
_entity.type
_entity.pdbx_description
1 polymer ?
#
loop_
_entity_poly.entity_id
_entity_poly.type
_entity_poly.pdbx_seq_one_letter_code
_entity_poly.pdbx_strand_id
1 'polypeptide(L)'
;MPRAAIAIAPGVDHFPDFLDRAAQEALRDEVQAILTEAPLFRPRMPRTRKPFSVEMSNCGPLGWVSDETGYRYQPTHPETGRPWPAIPPRLLAAFAAIAPAAPAPEACLINFYAAGARMGLHQDRDEEEFSAPVVSLSLGDAALFRVGGLERNAPTRSFRLASGDAMALAGEGRLAFHGVDRIIAGSSTLIPQGGRINLTLRRVTRAA
;
A
#
# COMPACT_ATOMS: atom_id res chain seq x y z
N MET A 1 -2.39 15.74 17.78
CA MET A 1 -2.40 16.27 16.39
C MET A 1 -1.40 15.50 15.57
N PRO A 2 -1.71 15.10 14.33
CA PRO A 2 -0.71 14.46 13.46
C PRO A 2 0.48 15.41 13.29
N ARG A 3 1.67 14.85 13.19
CA ARG A 3 2.88 15.61 12.93
C ARG A 3 2.86 16.18 11.50
N ALA A 4 3.60 17.27 11.29
CA ALA A 4 3.77 17.82 9.95
C ALA A 4 4.39 16.79 8.99
N ALA A 5 3.98 16.83 7.73
CA ALA A 5 4.59 16.01 6.69
C ALA A 5 6.08 16.30 6.57
N ILE A 6 6.86 15.26 6.32
CA ILE A 6 8.30 15.31 6.09
C ILE A 6 8.54 14.99 4.62
N ALA A 7 9.04 15.96 3.86
CA ALA A 7 9.47 15.72 2.49
C ALA A 7 10.73 14.84 2.48
N ILE A 8 10.62 13.63 1.95
CA ILE A 8 11.72 12.67 1.82
C ILE A 8 12.50 12.91 0.53
N ALA A 9 11.78 13.18 -0.56
CA ALA A 9 12.29 13.52 -1.88
C ALA A 9 11.22 14.34 -2.62
N PRO A 10 11.51 14.95 -3.78
CA PRO A 10 10.49 15.63 -4.57
C PRO A 10 9.30 14.71 -4.85
N GLY A 11 8.11 15.14 -4.42
CA GLY A 11 6.87 14.37 -4.56
C GLY A 11 6.77 13.11 -3.69
N VAL A 12 7.63 12.94 -2.69
CA VAL A 12 7.59 11.82 -1.72
C VAL A 12 7.47 12.38 -0.30
N ASP A 13 6.29 12.29 0.27
CA ASP A 13 5.99 12.82 1.59
C ASP A 13 5.68 11.70 2.59
N HIS A 14 6.28 11.79 3.78
CA HIS A 14 6.03 10.94 4.93
C HIS A 14 5.25 11.71 5.99
N PHE A 15 4.20 11.10 6.49
CA PHE A 15 3.31 11.63 7.53
C PHE A 15 3.46 10.76 8.79
N PRO A 16 4.39 11.10 9.71
CA PRO A 16 4.60 10.33 10.94
C PRO A 16 3.39 10.44 11.87
N ASP A 17 3.03 9.33 12.53
CA ASP A 17 1.95 9.28 13.51
C ASP A 17 0.61 9.82 12.95
N PHE A 18 0.33 9.61 11.66
CA PHE A 18 -0.88 10.07 10.98
C PHE A 18 -2.15 9.47 11.62
N LEU A 19 -2.10 8.21 12.03
CA LEU A 19 -3.15 7.53 12.79
C LEU A 19 -2.72 7.36 14.24
N ASP A 20 -3.52 7.79 15.18
CA ASP A 20 -3.35 7.44 16.59
C ASP A 20 -3.65 5.95 16.84
N ARG A 21 -3.39 5.48 18.05
CA ARG A 21 -3.55 4.06 18.38
C ARG A 21 -4.99 3.58 18.20
N ALA A 22 -5.98 4.36 18.59
CA ALA A 22 -7.39 3.98 18.47
C ALA A 22 -7.81 3.87 16.99
N ALA A 23 -7.37 4.80 16.15
CA ALA A 23 -7.61 4.76 14.71
C ALA A 23 -6.92 3.56 14.04
N GLN A 24 -5.70 3.20 14.48
CA GLN A 24 -4.99 2.01 14.00
C GLN A 24 -5.74 0.72 14.37
N GLU A 25 -6.25 0.61 15.59
CA GLU A 25 -7.01 -0.56 16.04
C GLU A 25 -8.31 -0.72 15.27
N ALA A 26 -9.07 0.38 15.11
CA ALA A 26 -10.29 0.35 14.32
C ALA A 26 -10.02 -0.04 12.85
N LEU A 27 -8.96 0.51 12.24
CA LEU A 27 -8.61 0.19 10.87
C LEU A 27 -8.11 -1.26 10.72
N ARG A 28 -7.37 -1.80 11.70
CA ARG A 28 -6.99 -3.23 11.75
C ARG A 28 -8.24 -4.11 11.72
N ASP A 29 -9.26 -3.79 12.52
CA ASP A 29 -10.49 -4.58 12.63
C ASP A 29 -11.32 -4.50 11.33
N GLU A 30 -11.38 -3.30 10.69
CA GLU A 30 -11.97 -3.14 9.35
C GLU A 30 -11.23 -3.99 8.30
N VAL A 31 -9.90 -4.02 8.32
CA VAL A 31 -9.10 -4.88 7.43
C VAL A 31 -9.37 -6.36 7.70
N GLN A 32 -9.48 -6.76 8.95
CA GLN A 32 -9.81 -8.16 9.29
C GLN A 32 -11.18 -8.58 8.74
N ALA A 33 -12.19 -7.70 8.78
CA ALA A 33 -13.48 -7.94 8.17
C ALA A 33 -13.37 -8.11 6.64
N ILE A 34 -12.61 -7.23 5.97
CA ILE A 34 -12.33 -7.36 4.53
C ILE A 34 -11.69 -8.71 4.21
N LEU A 35 -10.70 -9.13 4.99
CA LEU A 35 -10.00 -10.40 4.76
C LEU A 35 -10.88 -11.65 5.01
N THR A 36 -11.98 -11.52 5.72
CA THR A 36 -12.99 -12.59 5.86
C THR A 36 -13.75 -12.79 4.55
N GLU A 37 -14.02 -11.73 3.80
CA GLU A 37 -14.74 -11.77 2.52
C GLU A 37 -13.80 -11.97 1.31
N ALA A 38 -12.64 -11.31 1.35
CA ALA A 38 -11.59 -11.37 0.33
C ALA A 38 -10.28 -11.83 0.99
N PRO A 39 -10.04 -13.14 1.16
CA PRO A 39 -8.88 -13.69 1.85
C PRO A 39 -7.54 -13.25 1.23
N LEU A 40 -6.46 -13.31 2.01
CA LEU A 40 -5.13 -13.11 1.47
C LEU A 40 -4.81 -14.21 0.45
N PHE A 41 -4.29 -13.81 -0.70
CA PHE A 41 -3.74 -14.69 -1.72
C PHE A 41 -2.27 -14.34 -1.98
N ARG A 42 -1.54 -15.24 -2.60
CA ARG A 42 -0.13 -15.03 -2.90
C ARG A 42 0.09 -14.85 -4.40
N PRO A 43 0.27 -13.60 -4.88
CA PRO A 43 0.54 -13.34 -6.29
C PRO A 43 1.79 -14.05 -6.79
N ARG A 44 1.91 -14.23 -8.10
CA ARG A 44 3.08 -14.83 -8.76
C ARG A 44 3.64 -13.87 -9.80
N MET A 45 4.97 -13.90 -9.94
CA MET A 45 5.64 -13.13 -10.99
C MET A 45 5.29 -13.70 -12.36
N PRO A 46 4.87 -12.89 -13.34
CA PRO A 46 4.39 -13.39 -14.63
C PRO A 46 5.44 -14.25 -15.38
N ARG A 47 6.70 -13.83 -15.43
CA ARG A 47 7.74 -14.51 -16.17
C ARG A 47 8.30 -15.75 -15.46
N THR A 48 8.55 -15.64 -14.17
CA THR A 48 9.27 -16.69 -13.41
C THR A 48 8.32 -17.61 -12.67
N ARG A 49 7.04 -17.25 -12.54
CA ARG A 49 5.99 -17.92 -11.73
C ARG A 49 6.35 -18.05 -10.25
N LYS A 50 7.45 -17.44 -9.82
CA LYS A 50 7.83 -17.43 -8.40
C LYS A 50 6.81 -16.66 -7.59
N PRO A 51 6.36 -17.19 -6.44
CA PRO A 51 5.45 -16.46 -5.57
C PRO A 51 6.14 -15.22 -4.97
N PHE A 52 5.36 -14.17 -4.75
CA PHE A 52 5.80 -13.04 -3.94
C PHE A 52 6.04 -13.50 -2.50
N SER A 53 6.94 -12.82 -1.78
CA SER A 53 7.11 -13.04 -0.33
C SER A 53 6.00 -12.35 0.50
N VAL A 54 5.16 -11.56 -0.15
CA VAL A 54 4.06 -10.78 0.42
C VAL A 54 2.75 -11.44 0.02
N GLU A 55 1.83 -11.59 0.97
CA GLU A 55 0.46 -11.97 0.72
C GLU A 55 -0.39 -10.72 0.51
N MET A 56 -1.38 -10.80 -0.35
CA MET A 56 -2.13 -9.64 -0.79
C MET A 56 -3.63 -9.90 -0.77
N SER A 57 -4.40 -8.84 -0.61
CA SER A 57 -5.82 -8.76 -0.90
C SER A 57 -6.13 -7.35 -1.40
N ASN A 58 -7.38 -7.06 -1.70
CA ASN A 58 -7.80 -5.74 -2.13
C ASN A 58 -9.18 -5.39 -1.56
N CYS A 59 -9.49 -4.10 -1.57
CA CYS A 59 -10.85 -3.59 -1.49
C CYS A 59 -11.03 -2.39 -2.44
N GLY A 60 -12.26 -2.17 -2.89
CA GLY A 60 -12.62 -1.16 -3.88
C GLY A 60 -13.27 -1.77 -5.12
N PRO A 61 -13.72 -0.93 -6.07
CA PRO A 61 -14.25 -1.41 -7.35
C PRO A 61 -13.23 -2.20 -8.18
N LEU A 62 -11.94 -1.94 -7.98
CA LEU A 62 -10.84 -2.62 -8.64
C LEU A 62 -9.80 -3.12 -7.63
N GLY A 63 -9.13 -4.21 -7.95
CA GLY A 63 -8.02 -4.74 -7.15
C GLY A 63 -6.87 -5.19 -8.04
N TRP A 64 -5.64 -4.92 -7.60
CA TRP A 64 -4.43 -5.32 -8.30
C TRP A 64 -4.15 -6.81 -8.11
N VAL A 65 -3.85 -7.49 -9.20
CA VAL A 65 -3.50 -8.91 -9.21
C VAL A 65 -2.30 -9.17 -10.12
N SER A 66 -1.62 -10.28 -9.87
CA SER A 66 -0.48 -10.74 -10.66
C SER A 66 -0.46 -12.26 -10.75
N ASP A 67 -0.42 -12.74 -11.97
CA ASP A 67 -0.27 -14.16 -12.32
C ASP A 67 0.47 -14.33 -13.64
N GLU A 68 0.41 -15.49 -14.26
CA GLU A 68 1.08 -15.79 -15.53
C GLU A 68 0.59 -14.94 -16.72
N THR A 69 -0.61 -14.34 -16.60
CA THR A 69 -1.16 -13.46 -17.64
C THR A 69 -0.67 -12.00 -17.54
N GLY A 70 -0.02 -11.65 -16.43
CA GLY A 70 0.55 -10.31 -16.22
C GLY A 70 0.08 -9.62 -14.95
N TYR A 71 0.43 -8.34 -14.87
CA TYR A 71 -0.05 -7.40 -13.85
C TYR A 71 -1.30 -6.69 -14.36
N ARG A 72 -2.34 -6.58 -13.54
CA ARG A 72 -3.58 -5.90 -13.95
C ARG A 72 -4.45 -5.53 -12.75
N TYR A 73 -5.38 -4.64 -13.01
CA TYR A 73 -6.52 -4.39 -12.13
C TYR A 73 -7.75 -5.17 -12.63
N GLN A 74 -8.48 -5.79 -11.71
CA GLN A 74 -9.73 -6.51 -12.01
C GLN A 74 -10.75 -6.34 -10.88
N PRO A 75 -12.07 -6.49 -11.17
CA PRO A 75 -13.13 -6.25 -10.17
C PRO A 75 -13.33 -7.40 -9.19
N THR A 76 -12.67 -8.55 -9.37
CA THR A 76 -12.92 -9.76 -8.59
C THR A 76 -11.64 -10.35 -8.00
N HIS A 77 -11.79 -11.02 -6.87
CA HIS A 77 -10.72 -11.78 -6.21
C HIS A 77 -10.27 -12.96 -7.09
N PRO A 78 -8.96 -13.19 -7.29
CA PRO A 78 -8.46 -14.18 -8.26
C PRO A 78 -8.77 -15.64 -7.91
N GLU A 79 -8.96 -15.97 -6.62
CA GLU A 79 -9.21 -17.33 -6.18
C GLU A 79 -10.69 -17.60 -5.89
N THR A 80 -11.43 -16.61 -5.37
CA THR A 80 -12.85 -16.79 -5.02
C THR A 80 -13.81 -16.37 -6.12
N GLY A 81 -13.37 -15.54 -7.08
CA GLY A 81 -14.20 -14.94 -8.11
C GLY A 81 -15.21 -13.90 -7.62
N ARG A 82 -15.24 -13.62 -6.31
CA ARG A 82 -16.17 -12.64 -5.73
C ARG A 82 -15.69 -11.21 -5.99
N PRO A 83 -16.60 -10.22 -6.09
CA PRO A 83 -16.22 -8.81 -6.09
C PRO A 83 -15.42 -8.47 -4.82
N TRP A 84 -14.53 -7.49 -4.97
CA TRP A 84 -13.80 -6.95 -3.81
C TRP A 84 -14.77 -6.21 -2.87
N PRO A 85 -14.58 -6.30 -1.54
CA PRO A 85 -15.31 -5.46 -0.58
C PRO A 85 -15.10 -3.98 -0.83
N ALA A 86 -16.00 -3.15 -0.39
CA ALA A 86 -15.86 -1.68 -0.52
C ALA A 86 -14.64 -1.15 0.26
N ILE A 87 -14.05 -0.05 -0.20
CA ILE A 87 -13.03 0.67 0.57
C ILE A 87 -13.69 1.28 1.82
N PRO A 88 -13.18 1.00 3.02
CA PRO A 88 -13.72 1.59 4.25
C PRO A 88 -13.74 3.11 4.21
N PRO A 89 -14.80 3.77 4.73
CA PRO A 89 -14.89 5.23 4.79
C PRO A 89 -13.69 5.89 5.49
N ARG A 90 -13.10 5.23 6.49
CA ARG A 90 -11.89 5.70 7.17
C ARG A 90 -10.69 5.81 6.23
N LEU A 91 -10.51 4.87 5.31
CA LEU A 91 -9.45 4.92 4.29
C LEU A 91 -9.70 6.01 3.25
N LEU A 92 -10.95 6.19 2.83
CA LEU A 92 -11.32 7.30 1.94
C LEU A 92 -11.08 8.65 2.59
N ALA A 93 -11.41 8.80 3.88
CA ALA A 93 -11.15 10.02 4.65
C ALA A 93 -9.64 10.28 4.80
N ALA A 94 -8.84 9.24 5.07
CA ALA A 94 -7.39 9.36 5.15
C ALA A 94 -6.78 9.80 3.80
N PHE A 95 -7.25 9.22 2.69
CA PHE A 95 -6.82 9.63 1.35
C PHE A 95 -7.17 11.09 1.08
N ALA A 96 -8.41 11.51 1.35
CA ALA A 96 -8.85 12.89 1.14
C ALA A 96 -8.10 13.90 2.01
N ALA A 97 -7.70 13.52 3.23
CA ALA A 97 -6.90 14.37 4.11
C ALA A 97 -5.48 14.62 3.58
N ILE A 98 -4.88 13.62 2.92
CA ILE A 98 -3.53 13.70 2.35
C ILE A 98 -3.54 14.31 0.93
N ALA A 99 -4.56 14.00 0.15
CA ALA A 99 -4.69 14.38 -1.26
C ALA A 99 -6.07 15.00 -1.58
N PRO A 100 -6.42 16.15 -0.99
CA PRO A 100 -7.78 16.71 -1.05
C PRO A 100 -8.24 17.12 -2.45
N ALA A 101 -7.32 17.39 -3.37
CA ALA A 101 -7.63 17.77 -4.76
C ALA A 101 -7.66 16.57 -5.72
N ALA A 102 -7.30 15.36 -5.24
CA ALA A 102 -7.25 14.18 -6.09
C ALA A 102 -8.64 13.52 -6.20
N PRO A 103 -8.96 12.88 -7.34
CA PRO A 103 -10.16 12.05 -7.45
C PRO A 103 -10.08 10.87 -6.47
N ALA A 104 -11.24 10.42 -6.00
CA ALA A 104 -11.32 9.31 -5.05
C ALA A 104 -10.61 8.05 -5.58
N PRO A 105 -9.96 7.26 -4.69
CA PRO A 105 -9.30 6.03 -5.10
C PRO A 105 -10.32 4.96 -5.50
N GLU A 106 -9.93 4.10 -6.44
CA GLU A 106 -10.74 2.97 -6.93
C GLU A 106 -10.22 1.63 -6.42
N ALA A 107 -8.99 1.61 -5.92
CA ALA A 107 -8.37 0.41 -5.38
C ALA A 107 -7.64 0.73 -4.09
N CYS A 108 -7.71 -0.20 -3.14
CA CYS A 108 -6.83 -0.27 -1.99
C CYS A 108 -6.19 -1.66 -1.96
N LEU A 109 -4.91 -1.73 -2.30
CA LEU A 109 -4.12 -2.95 -2.18
C LEU A 109 -3.73 -3.16 -0.72
N ILE A 110 -4.08 -4.31 -0.18
CA ILE A 110 -3.75 -4.77 1.17
C ILE A 110 -2.56 -5.71 1.07
N ASN A 111 -1.39 -5.28 1.52
CA ASN A 111 -0.19 -6.10 1.56
C ASN A 111 0.08 -6.57 2.98
N PHE A 112 0.16 -7.88 3.21
CA PHE A 112 0.62 -8.46 4.47
C PHE A 112 2.05 -8.97 4.34
N TYR A 113 2.92 -8.43 5.18
CA TYR A 113 4.33 -8.80 5.30
C TYR A 113 4.55 -9.59 6.58
N ALA A 114 4.83 -10.87 6.47
CA ALA A 114 5.37 -11.64 7.58
C ALA A 114 6.83 -11.23 7.89
N ALA A 115 7.37 -11.63 9.03
CA ALA A 115 8.78 -11.47 9.33
C ALA A 115 9.63 -12.10 8.20
N GLY A 116 10.59 -11.37 7.65
CA GLY A 116 11.41 -11.80 6.52
C GLY A 116 10.84 -11.51 5.13
N ALA A 117 9.56 -11.11 5.01
CA ALA A 117 9.02 -10.65 3.74
C ALA A 117 9.64 -9.31 3.31
N ARG A 118 9.75 -9.13 1.99
CA ARG A 118 10.32 -7.92 1.39
C ARG A 118 9.66 -7.63 0.05
N MET A 119 9.76 -6.38 -0.39
CA MET A 119 9.35 -5.94 -1.73
C MET A 119 10.54 -5.25 -2.40
N GLY A 120 11.02 -5.80 -3.51
CA GLY A 120 12.10 -5.19 -4.28
C GLY A 120 11.71 -3.83 -4.84
N LEU A 121 12.71 -3.06 -5.30
CA LEU A 121 12.44 -1.78 -5.96
C LEU A 121 11.53 -1.97 -7.19
N HIS A 122 10.43 -1.25 -7.22
CA HIS A 122 9.43 -1.23 -8.28
C HIS A 122 8.83 0.16 -8.41
N GLN A 123 8.03 0.35 -9.43
CA GLN A 123 7.20 1.55 -9.64
C GLN A 123 5.74 1.10 -9.65
N ASP A 124 4.85 1.91 -9.09
CA ASP A 124 3.41 1.79 -9.26
C ASP A 124 3.03 2.42 -10.61
N ARG A 125 2.91 1.58 -11.65
CA ARG A 125 2.77 2.01 -13.06
C ARG A 125 1.73 1.23 -13.86
N ASP A 126 0.91 0.46 -13.18
CA ASP A 126 -0.13 -0.35 -13.81
C ASP A 126 -1.48 0.39 -13.87
N GLU A 127 -1.54 1.63 -13.36
CA GLU A 127 -2.68 2.54 -13.45
C GLU A 127 -2.66 3.30 -14.78
N GLU A 128 -3.84 3.82 -15.17
CA GLU A 128 -3.99 4.76 -16.29
C GLU A 128 -3.84 6.21 -15.83
N GLU A 129 -4.12 6.49 -14.53
CA GLU A 129 -4.15 7.82 -13.94
C GLU A 129 -2.91 8.08 -13.09
N PHE A 130 -1.95 8.82 -13.64
CA PHE A 130 -0.70 9.16 -12.95
C PHE A 130 -0.70 10.57 -12.32
N SER A 131 -1.70 11.40 -12.58
CA SER A 131 -1.82 12.70 -11.92
C SER A 131 -2.29 12.56 -10.48
N ALA A 132 -3.03 11.49 -10.17
CA ALA A 132 -3.45 11.18 -8.83
C ALA A 132 -2.29 10.54 -8.01
N PRO A 133 -2.14 10.91 -6.73
CA PRO A 133 -1.13 10.34 -5.87
C PRO A 133 -1.43 8.88 -5.51
N VAL A 134 -0.37 8.15 -5.15
CA VAL A 134 -0.48 6.91 -4.38
C VAL A 134 -0.34 7.28 -2.92
N VAL A 135 -1.33 6.89 -2.12
CA VAL A 135 -1.31 7.10 -0.66
C VAL A 135 -1.25 5.75 0.04
N SER A 136 -0.33 5.57 0.97
CA SER A 136 -0.22 4.34 1.74
C SER A 136 -0.26 4.58 3.24
N LEU A 137 -0.90 3.65 3.98
CA LEU A 137 -0.95 3.64 5.43
C LEU A 137 -0.31 2.35 5.96
N SER A 138 0.32 2.48 7.11
CA SER A 138 1.12 1.42 7.74
C SER A 138 0.48 0.97 9.05
N LEU A 139 0.30 -0.34 9.23
CA LEU A 139 -0.20 -0.95 10.46
C LEU A 139 0.70 -2.12 10.88
N GLY A 140 0.92 -2.29 12.17
CA GLY A 140 1.72 -3.38 12.72
C GLY A 140 3.21 -3.09 12.73
N ASP A 141 4.04 -4.10 12.46
CA ASP A 141 5.48 -3.94 12.52
C ASP A 141 6.02 -2.88 11.56
N ALA A 142 7.03 -2.15 12.00
CA ALA A 142 7.68 -1.15 11.17
C ALA A 142 8.45 -1.79 10.02
N ALA A 143 8.60 -1.05 8.95
CA ALA A 143 9.42 -1.44 7.81
C ALA A 143 10.60 -0.49 7.61
N LEU A 144 11.71 -1.01 7.11
CA LEU A 144 12.71 -0.20 6.45
C LEU A 144 12.27 -0.03 5.00
N PHE A 145 11.76 1.15 4.69
CA PHE A 145 11.30 1.52 3.37
C PHE A 145 12.41 2.23 2.62
N ARG A 146 12.52 1.96 1.32
CA ARG A 146 13.52 2.56 0.45
C ARG A 146 12.83 3.24 -0.72
N VAL A 147 13.28 4.47 -1.03
CA VAL A 147 12.84 5.24 -2.19
C VAL A 147 14.03 5.76 -2.96
N GLY A 148 13.95 5.75 -4.28
CA GLY A 148 14.95 6.28 -5.22
C GLY A 148 14.35 7.31 -6.16
N GLY A 149 15.01 7.51 -7.30
CA GLY A 149 14.51 8.37 -8.37
C GLY A 149 13.62 7.62 -9.36
N LEU A 150 13.49 8.20 -10.56
CA LEU A 150 12.69 7.63 -11.66
C LEU A 150 13.41 6.51 -12.41
N GLU A 151 14.70 6.33 -12.18
CA GLU A 151 15.51 5.25 -12.76
C GLU A 151 15.83 4.21 -11.69
N ARG A 152 15.83 2.91 -12.08
CA ARG A 152 16.04 1.79 -11.16
C ARG A 152 17.40 1.81 -10.46
N ASN A 153 18.42 2.38 -11.08
CA ASN A 153 19.79 2.49 -10.57
C ASN A 153 20.10 3.85 -9.92
N ALA A 154 19.11 4.72 -9.83
CA ALA A 154 19.28 6.01 -9.13
C ALA A 154 19.63 5.77 -7.64
N PRO A 155 20.37 6.68 -7.01
CA PRO A 155 20.62 6.65 -5.58
C PRO A 155 19.33 6.52 -4.78
N THR A 156 19.35 5.71 -3.73
CA THR A 156 18.17 5.47 -2.89
C THR A 156 18.38 5.99 -1.47
N ARG A 157 17.28 6.39 -0.83
CA ARG A 157 17.22 6.77 0.57
C ARG A 157 16.33 5.79 1.31
N SER A 158 16.79 5.31 2.48
CA SER A 158 16.01 4.43 3.34
C SER A 158 15.57 5.16 4.60
N PHE A 159 14.35 4.91 5.05
CA PHE A 159 13.80 5.42 6.30
C PHE A 159 12.80 4.42 6.89
N ARG A 160 12.50 4.63 8.17
CA ARG A 160 11.56 3.76 8.89
C ARG A 160 10.13 4.26 8.68
N LEU A 161 9.23 3.34 8.31
CA LEU A 161 7.78 3.53 8.37
C LEU A 161 7.24 2.72 9.55
N ALA A 162 6.70 3.39 10.55
CA ALA A 162 6.11 2.79 11.74
C ALA A 162 4.61 2.53 11.57
N SER A 163 4.01 1.82 12.53
CA SER A 163 2.55 1.69 12.63
C SER A 163 1.92 3.06 12.84
N GLY A 164 0.87 3.37 12.08
CA GLY A 164 0.19 4.67 12.09
C GLY A 164 0.77 5.71 11.15
N ASP A 165 1.94 5.45 10.54
CA ASP A 165 2.48 6.35 9.53
C ASP A 165 1.72 6.23 8.21
N ALA A 166 1.63 7.36 7.48
CA ALA A 166 1.21 7.40 6.10
C ALA A 166 2.32 7.93 5.19
N MET A 167 2.21 7.67 3.90
CA MET A 167 3.12 8.15 2.88
C MET A 167 2.35 8.47 1.60
N ALA A 168 2.80 9.49 0.87
CA ALA A 168 2.30 9.83 -0.46
C ALA A 168 3.43 9.84 -1.49
N LEU A 169 3.13 9.30 -2.67
CA LEU A 169 3.91 9.47 -3.90
C LEU A 169 3.07 10.28 -4.87
N ALA A 170 3.52 11.48 -5.22
CA ALA A 170 2.75 12.43 -6.03
C ALA A 170 3.66 13.20 -7.00
N GLY A 171 3.09 13.83 -8.02
CA GLY A 171 3.82 14.68 -8.96
C GLY A 171 5.11 14.04 -9.46
N GLU A 172 6.26 14.68 -9.26
CA GLU A 172 7.58 14.19 -9.68
C GLU A 172 7.95 12.85 -9.03
N GLY A 173 7.48 12.58 -7.81
CA GLY A 173 7.73 11.33 -7.08
C GLY A 173 6.71 10.23 -7.36
N ARG A 174 5.66 10.47 -8.17
CA ARG A 174 4.59 9.49 -8.40
C ARG A 174 5.11 8.14 -8.94
N LEU A 175 6.10 8.17 -9.79
CA LEU A 175 6.75 7.01 -10.39
C LEU A 175 8.15 6.74 -9.80
N ALA A 176 8.47 7.24 -8.61
CA ALA A 176 9.73 6.93 -7.95
C ALA A 176 9.86 5.43 -7.66
N PHE A 177 11.02 4.85 -7.95
CA PHE A 177 11.32 3.48 -7.54
C PHE A 177 11.33 3.39 -6.03
N HIS A 178 10.55 2.44 -5.49
CA HIS A 178 10.44 2.24 -4.05
C HIS A 178 10.29 0.76 -3.70
N GLY A 179 10.46 0.43 -2.42
CA GLY A 179 10.34 -0.94 -1.95
C GLY A 179 10.47 -1.07 -0.43
N VAL A 180 10.30 -2.29 0.06
CA VAL A 180 10.46 -2.65 1.47
C VAL A 180 11.65 -3.58 1.60
N ASP A 181 12.73 -3.12 2.24
CA ASP A 181 13.94 -3.91 2.40
C ASP A 181 13.79 -5.01 3.44
N ARG A 182 13.14 -4.68 4.57
CA ARG A 182 12.88 -5.62 5.66
C ARG A 182 11.78 -5.12 6.58
N ILE A 183 11.18 -6.06 7.30
CA ILE A 183 10.28 -5.81 8.42
C ILE A 183 11.10 -5.84 9.72
N ILE A 184 10.81 -4.90 10.61
CA ILE A 184 11.42 -4.81 11.95
C ILE A 184 10.47 -5.55 12.90
N ALA A 185 10.61 -6.87 12.95
CA ALA A 185 9.71 -7.74 13.72
C ALA A 185 9.65 -7.34 15.20
N GLY A 186 8.46 -7.43 15.80
CA GLY A 186 8.23 -7.11 17.21
C GLY A 186 8.27 -5.61 17.53
N SER A 187 8.26 -4.74 16.52
CA SER A 187 8.29 -3.28 16.71
C SER A 187 6.90 -2.67 16.98
N SER A 188 5.84 -3.49 16.94
CA SER A 188 4.46 -3.08 17.24
C SER A 188 3.68 -4.22 17.89
N THR A 189 2.76 -3.87 18.77
CA THR A 189 1.80 -4.79 19.39
C THR A 189 0.41 -4.74 18.74
N LEU A 190 0.25 -4.02 17.63
CA LEU A 190 -1.05 -3.81 16.99
C LEU A 190 -1.60 -5.11 16.41
N ILE A 191 -0.75 -5.93 15.79
CA ILE A 191 -1.09 -7.23 15.22
C ILE A 191 -0.57 -8.30 16.17
N PRO A 192 -1.43 -9.06 16.88
CA PRO A 192 -0.99 -9.99 17.94
C PRO A 192 0.01 -11.05 17.47
N GLN A 193 -0.14 -11.56 16.24
CA GLN A 193 0.76 -12.53 15.64
C GLN A 193 2.00 -11.92 15.00
N GLY A 194 2.16 -10.59 15.10
CA GLY A 194 3.22 -9.85 14.43
C GLY A 194 2.96 -9.61 12.94
N GLY A 195 3.93 -9.01 12.29
CA GLY A 195 3.87 -8.67 10.87
C GLY A 195 3.37 -7.25 10.61
N ARG A 196 3.32 -6.90 9.35
CA ARG A 196 2.95 -5.57 8.87
C ARG A 196 1.84 -5.64 7.82
N ILE A 197 0.87 -4.79 7.94
CA ILE A 197 -0.11 -4.50 6.88
C ILE A 197 0.24 -3.14 6.28
N ASN A 198 0.28 -3.09 4.95
CA ASN A 198 0.36 -1.83 4.20
C ASN A 198 -0.87 -1.70 3.31
N LEU A 199 -1.57 -0.60 3.44
CA LEU A 199 -2.80 -0.27 2.70
C LEU A 199 -2.46 0.79 1.67
N THR A 200 -2.49 0.45 0.39
CA THR A 200 -2.08 1.36 -0.70
C THR A 200 -3.27 1.74 -1.56
N LEU A 201 -3.67 3.00 -1.47
CA LEU A 201 -4.82 3.60 -2.16
C LEU A 201 -4.39 4.21 -3.48
N ARG A 202 -5.12 3.91 -4.57
CA ARG A 202 -4.82 4.37 -5.92
C ARG A 202 -6.08 4.74 -6.71
N ARG A 203 -5.99 5.81 -7.48
CA ARG A 203 -6.88 6.04 -8.61
C ARG A 203 -6.33 5.23 -9.78
N VAL A 204 -7.15 4.42 -10.40
CA VAL A 204 -6.74 3.49 -11.46
C VAL A 204 -7.09 4.03 -12.83
N THR A 205 -8.37 4.39 -13.04
CA THR A 205 -8.87 4.87 -14.32
C THR A 205 -8.77 6.39 -14.41
N ARG A 206 -8.62 6.90 -15.62
CA ARG A 206 -8.69 8.36 -15.86
C ARG A 206 -10.06 8.89 -15.45
N ALA A 207 -10.07 10.07 -14.84
CA ALA A 207 -11.34 10.79 -14.65
C ALA A 207 -11.91 11.16 -16.03
N ALA A 208 -13.20 10.90 -16.22
CA ALA A 208 -13.92 11.29 -17.43
C ALA A 208 -14.01 12.81 -17.55
#